data_79613fefa3aba968d5c001536a51f5e4
#
_entry.id   79613fefa3aba968d5c001536a51f5e4
#
_cell.length_a   1.000
_cell.length_b   1.000
_cell.length_c   1.000
_cell.angle_alpha   90.00
_cell.angle_beta   90.00
_cell.angle_gamma   90.00
#
_symmetry.space_group_name_H-M   'P 1'
#
loop_
_entity.id
_entity.type
_entity.pdbx_description
1 polymer ?
#
loop_
_entity_poly.entity_id
_entity_poly.type
_entity_poly.pdbx_seq_one_letter_code
_entity_poly.pdbx_strand_id
1 'polypeptide(L)'
;MTSNAFIAFQKNEETRCIVEAIVEDNPGATVVDQPAMVKVDSPNRLVIKRSTVEEKMGREFDLQELQVHLITISGHLDETDDEFCLSWQS
;
A
#
# COMPACT_ATOMS: atom_id res chain seq x y z
N MET A 1 -0.88 -8.95 -21.45
CA MET A 1 0.08 -8.11 -20.74
C MET A 1 -0.40 -7.88 -19.33
N THR A 2 0.44 -8.12 -18.34
CA THR A 2 0.07 -7.95 -16.94
C THR A 2 0.26 -6.50 -16.53
N SER A 3 -0.79 -5.88 -16.02
CA SER A 3 -0.71 -4.53 -15.47
C SER A 3 -0.45 -4.62 -13.97
N ASN A 4 0.48 -3.82 -13.48
CA ASN A 4 0.79 -3.79 -12.05
C ASN A 4 -0.01 -2.68 -11.38
N ALA A 5 -0.62 -3.02 -10.26
CA ALA A 5 -1.14 -2.01 -9.35
C ALA A 5 0.06 -1.52 -8.52
N PHE A 6 0.16 -0.21 -8.29
CA PHE A 6 1.23 0.29 -7.45
C PHE A 6 0.78 1.47 -6.61
N ILE A 7 1.50 1.67 -5.52
CA ILE A 7 1.30 2.80 -4.63
C ILE A 7 2.68 3.34 -4.22
N ALA A 8 2.82 4.65 -4.20
CA ALA A 8 4.05 5.30 -3.78
C ALA A 8 3.76 6.25 -2.63
N PHE A 9 4.59 6.19 -1.61
CA PHE A 9 4.46 7.01 -0.39
C PHE A 9 5.70 7.84 -0.15
N GLN A 10 5.54 8.94 0.58
CA GLN A 10 6.67 9.65 1.17
C GLN A 10 7.36 8.71 2.16
N LYS A 11 8.67 8.76 2.19
CA LYS A 11 9.45 7.84 3.02
C LYS A 11 9.56 8.37 4.45
N ASN A 12 8.99 7.63 5.40
CA ASN A 12 9.08 7.94 6.83
C ASN A 12 8.79 6.65 7.63
N GLU A 13 8.83 6.74 8.97
CA GLU A 13 8.63 5.56 9.82
C GLU A 13 7.23 4.96 9.71
N GLU A 14 6.22 5.80 9.56
CA GLU A 14 4.84 5.32 9.41
C GLU A 14 4.67 4.55 8.11
N THR A 15 5.20 5.09 7.01
CA THR A 15 5.10 4.42 5.72
C THR A 15 5.90 3.11 5.70
N ARG A 16 6.96 3.03 6.50
CA ARG A 16 7.69 1.78 6.64
C ARG A 16 6.79 0.66 7.17
N CYS A 17 5.99 0.96 8.19
CA CYS A 17 5.03 0.00 8.74
C CYS A 17 3.96 -0.35 7.71
N ILE A 18 3.47 0.63 6.96
CA ILE A 18 2.49 0.42 5.91
C ILE A 18 3.05 -0.51 4.83
N VAL A 19 4.28 -0.27 4.39
CA VAL A 19 4.93 -1.10 3.38
C VAL A 19 5.11 -2.53 3.86
N GLU A 20 5.52 -2.73 5.12
CA GLU A 20 5.65 -4.06 5.69
C GLU A 20 4.31 -4.80 5.69
N ALA A 21 3.23 -4.10 6.02
CA ALA A 21 1.89 -4.68 6.00
C ALA A 21 1.49 -5.07 4.57
N ILE A 22 1.77 -4.23 3.59
CA ILE A 22 1.45 -4.52 2.19
C ILE A 22 2.19 -5.76 1.71
N VAL A 23 3.47 -5.86 2.00
CA VAL A 23 4.29 -7.00 1.59
C VAL A 23 3.78 -8.30 2.21
N GLU A 24 3.35 -8.24 3.48
CA GLU A 24 2.80 -9.41 4.15
C GLU A 24 1.52 -9.91 3.50
N ASP A 25 0.63 -9.00 3.11
CA ASP A 25 -0.67 -9.36 2.53
C ASP A 25 -0.62 -9.57 1.02
N ASN A 26 0.48 -9.23 0.37
CA ASN A 26 0.64 -9.33 -1.09
C ASN A 26 1.96 -10.01 -1.41
N PRO A 27 2.01 -11.36 -1.39
CA PRO A 27 3.27 -12.10 -1.55
C PRO A 27 4.02 -11.81 -2.86
N GLY A 28 3.31 -11.37 -3.90
CA GLY A 28 3.94 -11.01 -5.17
C GLY A 28 4.40 -9.57 -5.26
N ALA A 29 4.29 -8.81 -4.17
CA ALA A 29 4.64 -7.40 -4.18
C ALA A 29 6.15 -7.17 -4.23
N THR A 30 6.55 -6.14 -4.98
CA THR A 30 7.94 -5.71 -5.10
C THR A 30 8.06 -4.30 -4.54
N VAL A 31 9.06 -4.08 -3.70
CA VAL A 31 9.31 -2.77 -3.09
C VAL A 31 10.49 -2.11 -3.78
N VAL A 32 10.29 -0.87 -4.22
CA VAL A 32 11.36 -0.05 -4.80
C VAL A 32 11.62 1.09 -3.82
N ASP A 33 12.79 1.04 -3.18
CA ASP A 33 13.18 2.00 -2.16
C ASP A 33 14.04 3.10 -2.79
N GLN A 34 13.59 4.34 -2.70
CA GLN A 34 14.29 5.50 -3.23
C GLN A 34 14.57 6.49 -2.10
N PRO A 35 15.49 7.46 -2.28
CA PRO A 35 15.85 8.36 -1.18
C PRO A 35 14.71 9.12 -0.53
N ALA A 36 13.72 9.54 -1.31
CA ALA A 36 12.62 10.38 -0.81
C ALA A 36 11.27 9.68 -0.83
N MET A 37 11.16 8.50 -1.44
CA MET A 37 9.89 7.80 -1.56
C MET A 37 10.09 6.30 -1.60
N VAL A 38 9.01 5.58 -1.29
CA VAL A 38 8.99 4.12 -1.42
C VAL A 38 7.79 3.74 -2.27
N LYS A 39 8.02 2.87 -3.26
CA LYS A 39 7.00 2.40 -4.18
C LYS A 39 6.80 0.90 -3.99
N VAL A 40 5.54 0.47 -3.96
CA VAL A 40 5.20 -0.95 -3.87
C VAL A 40 4.37 -1.32 -5.08
N ASP A 41 4.83 -2.31 -5.84
CA ASP A 41 4.14 -2.86 -7.01
C ASP A 41 3.60 -4.24 -6.69
N SER A 42 2.41 -4.55 -7.18
CA SER A 42 1.87 -5.89 -7.08
C SER A 42 1.17 -6.25 -8.39
N PRO A 43 1.39 -7.46 -8.94
CA PRO A 43 0.73 -7.85 -10.19
C PRO A 43 -0.79 -7.88 -10.01
N ASN A 44 -1.50 -7.19 -10.89
CA ASN A 44 -2.96 -7.15 -10.98
C ASN A 44 -3.67 -6.49 -9.81
N ARG A 45 -3.27 -6.76 -8.58
CA ARG A 45 -4.01 -6.30 -7.41
C ARG A 45 -3.06 -6.05 -6.25
N LEU A 46 -3.34 -4.99 -5.50
CA LEU A 46 -2.62 -4.62 -4.30
C LEU A 46 -3.63 -4.29 -3.21
N VAL A 47 -3.53 -4.97 -2.08
CA VAL A 47 -4.48 -4.81 -0.96
C VAL A 47 -3.72 -4.33 0.27
N ILE A 48 -4.25 -3.27 0.90
CA ILE A 48 -3.75 -2.78 2.19
C ILE A 48 -4.86 -3.02 3.21
N LYS A 49 -4.60 -3.87 4.19
CA LYS A 49 -5.56 -4.19 5.24
C LYS A 49 -5.25 -3.36 6.47
N ARG A 50 -6.26 -2.69 6.99
CA ARG A 50 -6.13 -1.87 8.20
C ARG A 50 -5.57 -2.68 9.37
N SER A 51 -6.12 -3.89 9.58
CA SER A 51 -5.70 -4.73 10.69
C SER A 51 -4.22 -5.09 10.64
N THR A 52 -3.69 -5.35 9.44
CA THR A 52 -2.27 -5.67 9.28
C THR A 52 -1.40 -4.46 9.57
N VAL A 53 -1.81 -3.29 9.09
CA VAL A 53 -1.09 -2.04 9.36
C VAL A 53 -1.06 -1.75 10.86
N GLU A 54 -2.19 -1.93 11.53
CA GLU A 54 -2.29 -1.72 12.99
C GLU A 54 -1.36 -2.67 13.74
N GLU A 55 -1.28 -3.91 13.29
CA GLU A 55 -0.37 -4.88 13.89
C GLU A 55 1.09 -4.46 13.77
N LYS A 56 1.47 -3.94 12.59
CA LYS A 56 2.84 -3.49 12.36
C LYS A 56 3.18 -2.20 13.10
N MET A 57 2.20 -1.30 13.23
CA MET A 57 2.39 -0.03 13.95
C MET A 57 2.29 -0.16 15.46
N GLY A 58 1.54 -1.16 15.94
CA GLY A 58 1.25 -1.29 17.36
C GLY A 58 0.24 -0.27 17.86
N ARG A 59 -0.59 0.31 16.97
CA ARG A 59 -1.63 1.27 17.33
C ARG A 59 -2.76 1.24 16.32
N GLU A 60 -3.85 1.90 16.65
CA GLU A 60 -4.96 2.06 15.72
C GLU A 60 -4.54 2.90 14.51
N PHE A 61 -5.07 2.55 13.36
CA PHE A 61 -4.77 3.21 12.11
C PHE A 61 -6.05 3.41 11.30
N ASP A 62 -6.27 4.63 10.81
CA ASP A 62 -7.36 4.94 9.90
C ASP A 62 -6.81 4.91 8.48
N LEU A 63 -7.46 4.18 7.58
CA LEU A 63 -7.00 4.09 6.18
C LEU A 63 -6.93 5.45 5.48
N GLN A 64 -7.71 6.44 5.96
CA GLN A 64 -7.61 7.79 5.42
C GLN A 64 -6.24 8.43 5.70
N GLU A 65 -5.52 7.97 6.70
CA GLU A 65 -4.17 8.44 6.97
C GLU A 65 -3.20 8.10 5.85
N LEU A 66 -3.53 7.11 5.00
CA LEU A 66 -2.72 6.80 3.83
C LEU A 66 -2.56 8.01 2.91
N GLN A 67 -3.60 8.83 2.81
CA GLN A 67 -3.58 10.00 1.92
C GLN A 67 -2.58 11.05 2.35
N VAL A 68 -2.27 11.12 3.64
CA VAL A 68 -1.27 12.05 4.18
C VAL A 68 0.12 11.74 3.60
N HIS A 69 0.40 10.47 3.37
CA HIS A 69 1.71 10.00 2.92
C HIS A 69 1.75 9.67 1.43
N LEU A 70 0.59 9.68 0.78
CA LEU A 70 0.44 9.20 -0.59
C LEU A 70 1.06 10.17 -1.60
N ILE A 71 1.89 9.65 -2.50
CA ILE A 71 2.43 10.42 -3.62
C ILE A 71 1.61 10.13 -4.88
N THR A 72 1.46 8.86 -5.22
CA THR A 72 0.71 8.46 -6.40
C THR A 72 0.24 7.01 -6.30
N ILE A 73 -0.80 6.69 -7.06
CA ILE A 73 -1.32 5.33 -7.17
C ILE A 73 -1.54 4.99 -8.63
N SER A 74 -1.57 3.70 -8.95
CA SER A 74 -1.95 3.22 -10.27
C SER A 74 -2.86 2.02 -10.11
N GLY A 75 -4.03 2.07 -10.74
CA GLY A 75 -5.05 1.06 -10.66
C GLY A 75 -6.39 1.67 -10.26
N HIS A 76 -7.42 0.86 -10.27
CA HIS A 76 -8.74 1.26 -9.80
C HIS A 76 -8.78 1.16 -8.29
N LEU A 77 -9.13 2.25 -7.63
CA LEU A 77 -9.21 2.30 -6.17
C LEU A 77 -10.59 1.87 -5.68
N ASP A 78 -10.57 0.93 -4.73
CA ASP A 78 -11.77 0.51 -4.01
C ASP A 78 -11.44 0.55 -2.53
N GLU A 79 -12.11 1.42 -1.79
CA GLU A 79 -11.88 1.63 -0.37
C GLU A 79 -13.07 1.20 0.46
N THR A 80 -12.78 0.51 1.57
CA THR A 80 -13.76 0.28 2.65
C THR A 80 -13.13 0.76 3.95
N ASP A 81 -13.83 0.60 5.07
CA ASP A 81 -13.28 0.97 6.38
C ASP A 81 -12.09 0.08 6.77
N ASP A 82 -12.02 -1.12 6.22
CA ASP A 82 -11.03 -2.13 6.61
C ASP A 82 -9.95 -2.39 5.56
N GLU A 83 -10.21 -2.06 4.30
CA GLU A 83 -9.28 -2.36 3.21
C GLU A 83 -9.19 -1.22 2.20
N PHE A 84 -7.98 -1.05 1.68
CA PHE A 84 -7.69 -0.15 0.57
C PHE A 84 -7.15 -1.04 -0.54
N CYS A 85 -7.86 -1.13 -1.64
CA CYS A 85 -7.54 -2.06 -2.72
C CYS A 85 -7.32 -1.32 -4.04
N LEU A 86 -6.20 -1.62 -4.69
CA LEU A 86 -5.92 -1.15 -6.05
C LEU A 86 -5.92 -2.35 -6.97
N SER A 87 -6.62 -2.25 -8.08
CA SER A 87 -6.66 -3.36 -9.03
C SER A 87 -6.80 -2.85 -10.46
N TRP A 88 -6.31 -3.64 -11.39
CA TRP A 88 -6.54 -3.42 -12.79
C TRP A 88 -7.54 -4.46 -13.28
N GLN A 89 -8.58 -3.99 -13.94
CA GLN A 89 -9.54 -4.88 -14.59
C GLN A 89 -9.08 -5.08 -16.02
N SER A 90 -9.00 -6.32 -16.40
CA SER A 90 -8.67 -6.67 -17.78
C SER A 90 -9.92 -6.65 -18.67
#